data_f0e4ce184b22a67e843f7d6fc116f117
#
_entry.id   f0e4ce184b22a67e843f7d6fc116f117
#
_cell.length_a   1.000
_cell.length_b   1.000
_cell.length_c   1.000
_cell.angle_alpha   90.00
_cell.angle_beta   90.00
_cell.angle_gamma   90.00
#
_symmetry.space_group_name_H-M   'P 1'
#
loop_
_entity.id
_entity.type
_entity.pdbx_description
1 polymer ?
#
loop_
_entity_poly.entity_id
_entity_poly.type
_entity_poly.pdbx_seq_one_letter_code
_entity_poly.pdbx_strand_id
1 'polypeptide(L)'
;VLDGIGGGDVRGIAESEVNEFMEILGLATNCDMMDLVDENRIYVKYALESLKDSRNPGLNALMRLSGRNEKKISTYDLGFLIGPCINAAGRLGDAKQSLEFLLERDPNVAEARARELLAVNNERKSMTEAGARHITDMLETATVNGEFGQAATLADKVLVVYIPAVHESVVGIIASRLKEAYTRPAMVFTDAETPGILKGSGRSIDSYNMFEELNRFREMFTAFGGHAMAAGFSIEKERLDELRRKLNEAAVLTDEDITPKLMIDVAMPLAYNSIELTEQIERLEPYGKGNRKPLFAQAAVPVRRAQILGRNKNLLKLQLDTGYGRCVDAIDFDPDTFVNNIKQWFGEDECVKMLNGQPNDVVIDVAYYPTINEYMGRRSLQMKMEAYNKGI
;
A
#
# COMPACT_ATOMS: atom_id res chain seq x y z
N VAL A 1 -28.00 -13.53 8.08
CA VAL A 1 -27.35 -14.53 7.19
C VAL A 1 -27.44 -15.92 7.78
N LEU A 2 -27.24 -16.10 9.10
CA LEU A 2 -27.36 -17.41 9.75
C LEU A 2 -28.83 -17.91 9.84
N ASP A 3 -29.80 -17.00 9.89
CA ASP A 3 -31.24 -17.34 9.86
C ASP A 3 -31.72 -17.85 8.48
N GLY A 4 -30.94 -17.60 7.42
CA GLY A 4 -31.27 -18.04 6.06
C GLY A 4 -30.67 -19.41 5.65
N ILE A 5 -29.75 -19.95 6.44
CA ILE A 5 -29.25 -21.31 6.29
C ILE A 5 -30.20 -22.22 7.07
N GLY A 6 -31.30 -22.59 6.43
CA GLY A 6 -32.44 -23.34 6.96
C GLY A 6 -32.17 -24.12 8.22
N GLY A 7 -32.74 -23.68 9.35
CA GLY A 7 -33.04 -24.41 10.59
C GLY A 7 -32.05 -25.46 11.09
N GLY A 8 -30.87 -25.50 10.58
CA GLY A 8 -29.79 -26.37 11.02
C GLY A 8 -29.15 -25.74 12.24
N ASP A 9 -29.65 -26.21 13.38
CA ASP A 9 -29.03 -26.13 14.69
C ASP A 9 -27.50 -26.14 14.56
N VAL A 10 -26.87 -24.98 14.71
CA VAL A 10 -25.42 -24.84 14.94
C VAL A 10 -25.21 -25.29 16.38
N ARG A 11 -25.48 -26.59 16.60
CA ARG A 11 -25.66 -27.24 17.90
C ARG A 11 -24.41 -27.05 18.72
N GLY A 12 -24.52 -26.20 19.73
CA GLY A 12 -23.54 -26.04 20.78
C GLY A 12 -22.51 -24.92 20.57
N ILE A 13 -22.62 -24.11 19.51
CA ILE A 13 -21.76 -22.92 19.37
C ILE A 13 -22.51 -21.73 19.99
N ALA A 14 -21.92 -21.10 21.00
CA ALA A 14 -22.48 -19.90 21.59
C ALA A 14 -22.42 -18.72 20.60
N GLU A 15 -23.39 -17.81 20.64
CA GLU A 15 -23.41 -16.59 19.82
C GLU A 15 -22.10 -15.79 19.95
N SER A 16 -21.50 -15.78 21.16
CA SER A 16 -20.21 -15.14 21.41
C SER A 16 -19.05 -15.77 20.62
N GLU A 17 -19.08 -17.09 20.41
CA GLU A 17 -18.07 -17.80 19.60
C GLU A 17 -18.26 -17.50 18.11
N VAL A 18 -19.52 -17.49 17.64
CA VAL A 18 -19.84 -17.10 16.25
C VAL A 18 -19.31 -15.69 15.98
N ASN A 19 -19.53 -14.75 16.90
CA ASN A 19 -19.06 -13.38 16.75
C ASN A 19 -17.53 -13.28 16.69
N GLU A 20 -16.81 -14.07 17.48
CA GLU A 20 -15.35 -14.12 17.44
C GLU A 20 -14.85 -14.70 16.09
N PHE A 21 -15.46 -15.73 15.57
CA PHE A 21 -15.13 -16.26 14.25
C PHE A 21 -15.42 -15.24 13.13
N MET A 22 -16.50 -14.48 13.24
CA MET A 22 -16.83 -13.43 12.27
C MET A 22 -15.79 -12.29 12.27
N GLU A 23 -15.22 -11.93 13.43
CA GLU A 23 -14.10 -10.98 13.51
C GLU A 23 -12.88 -11.49 12.76
N ILE A 24 -12.49 -12.75 13.01
CA ILE A 24 -11.34 -13.39 12.37
C ILE A 24 -11.59 -13.57 10.86
N LEU A 25 -12.81 -13.96 10.47
CA LEU A 25 -13.20 -14.10 9.06
C LEU A 25 -13.08 -12.78 8.32
N GLY A 26 -13.62 -11.68 8.87
CA GLY A 26 -13.52 -10.38 8.23
C GLY A 26 -12.08 -9.85 8.16
N LEU A 27 -11.27 -10.11 9.19
CA LEU A 27 -9.84 -9.82 9.18
C LEU A 27 -9.12 -10.61 8.06
N ALA A 28 -9.35 -11.91 7.97
CA ALA A 28 -8.75 -12.77 6.95
C ALA A 28 -9.18 -12.34 5.54
N THR A 29 -10.48 -12.09 5.32
CA THR A 29 -11.05 -11.63 4.05
C THR A 29 -10.34 -10.35 3.55
N ASN A 30 -10.13 -9.38 4.45
CA ASN A 30 -9.43 -8.15 4.09
C ASN A 30 -7.94 -8.37 3.84
N CYS A 31 -7.27 -9.18 4.67
CA CYS A 31 -5.83 -9.44 4.56
C CYS A 31 -5.47 -10.26 3.31
N ASP A 32 -6.36 -11.14 2.86
CA ASP A 32 -6.19 -11.94 1.64
C ASP A 32 -6.62 -11.19 0.36
N MET A 33 -6.93 -9.90 0.49
CA MET A 33 -7.29 -9.02 -0.63
C MET A 33 -8.48 -9.54 -1.44
N MET A 34 -9.45 -10.16 -0.76
CA MET A 34 -10.70 -10.57 -1.40
C MET A 34 -11.50 -9.35 -1.86
N ASP A 35 -12.28 -9.52 -2.93
CA ASP A 35 -13.16 -8.44 -3.41
C ASP A 35 -14.22 -8.12 -2.33
N LEU A 36 -14.30 -6.85 -1.93
CA LEU A 36 -15.25 -6.38 -0.91
C LEU A 36 -16.63 -6.11 -1.51
N VAL A 37 -17.23 -7.19 -2.02
CA VAL A 37 -18.59 -7.23 -2.56
C VAL A 37 -19.39 -8.31 -1.81
N ASP A 38 -20.69 -8.26 -1.92
CA ASP A 38 -21.62 -9.24 -1.34
C ASP A 38 -21.26 -9.61 0.13
N GLU A 39 -21.19 -10.91 0.46
CA GLU A 39 -20.89 -11.41 1.80
C GLU A 39 -19.50 -10.99 2.31
N ASN A 40 -18.49 -10.91 1.47
CA ASN A 40 -17.15 -10.49 1.86
C ASN A 40 -17.17 -9.08 2.47
N ARG A 41 -17.96 -8.19 1.88
CA ARG A 41 -18.15 -6.83 2.40
C ARG A 41 -18.84 -6.85 3.75
N ILE A 42 -19.81 -7.73 3.95
CA ILE A 42 -20.53 -7.89 5.23
C ILE A 42 -19.56 -8.35 6.32
N TYR A 43 -18.73 -9.36 6.04
CA TYR A 43 -17.75 -9.88 7.01
C TYR A 43 -16.74 -8.82 7.42
N VAL A 44 -16.19 -8.09 6.45
CA VAL A 44 -15.22 -7.02 6.75
C VAL A 44 -15.88 -5.88 7.51
N LYS A 45 -17.09 -5.46 7.14
CA LYS A 45 -17.83 -4.43 7.88
C LYS A 45 -18.06 -4.83 9.33
N TYR A 46 -18.50 -6.07 9.56
CA TYR A 46 -18.68 -6.62 10.90
C TYR A 46 -17.38 -6.58 11.71
N ALA A 47 -16.28 -7.06 11.13
CA ALA A 47 -14.97 -7.04 11.79
C ALA A 47 -14.53 -5.62 12.17
N LEU A 48 -14.72 -4.62 11.29
CA LEU A 48 -14.37 -3.23 11.58
C LEU A 48 -15.18 -2.64 12.74
N GLU A 49 -16.42 -3.04 12.90
CA GLU A 49 -17.31 -2.58 13.97
C GLU A 49 -17.02 -3.28 15.30
N SER A 50 -16.70 -4.59 15.28
CA SER A 50 -16.54 -5.43 16.48
C SER A 50 -15.12 -5.45 17.05
N LEU A 51 -14.09 -5.33 16.20
CA LEU A 51 -12.69 -5.45 16.64
C LEU A 51 -12.25 -4.42 17.68
N LYS A 52 -12.85 -3.23 17.71
CA LYS A 52 -12.54 -2.20 18.74
C LYS A 52 -12.85 -2.68 20.16
N ASP A 53 -13.84 -3.56 20.31
CA ASP A 53 -14.29 -4.16 21.58
C ASP A 53 -14.16 -5.69 21.52
N SER A 54 -13.19 -6.21 20.75
CA SER A 54 -12.99 -7.63 20.56
C SER A 54 -12.88 -8.39 21.87
N ARG A 55 -13.58 -9.52 21.96
CA ARG A 55 -13.48 -10.43 23.09
C ARG A 55 -12.28 -11.38 22.99
N ASN A 56 -11.66 -11.46 21.82
CA ASN A 56 -10.42 -12.20 21.67
C ASN A 56 -9.27 -11.44 22.36
N PRO A 57 -8.66 -12.01 23.44
CA PRO A 57 -7.65 -11.30 24.21
C PRO A 57 -6.44 -10.89 23.37
N GLY A 58 -6.05 -11.74 22.38
CA GLY A 58 -4.94 -11.45 21.47
C GLY A 58 -5.22 -10.24 20.57
N LEU A 59 -6.36 -10.23 19.87
CA LEU A 59 -6.74 -9.13 18.99
C LEU A 59 -6.91 -7.83 19.79
N ASN A 60 -7.56 -7.89 20.96
CA ASN A 60 -7.69 -6.73 21.84
C ASN A 60 -6.34 -6.16 22.26
N ALA A 61 -5.40 -7.03 22.71
CA ALA A 61 -4.06 -6.61 23.08
C ALA A 61 -3.32 -5.99 21.89
N LEU A 62 -3.41 -6.57 20.70
CA LEU A 62 -2.74 -6.08 19.49
C LEU A 62 -3.32 -4.72 19.07
N MET A 63 -4.62 -4.53 19.12
CA MET A 63 -5.27 -3.25 18.83
C MET A 63 -4.82 -2.15 19.80
N ARG A 64 -4.79 -2.45 21.10
CA ARG A 64 -4.33 -1.53 22.14
C ARG A 64 -2.86 -1.15 21.97
N LEU A 65 -1.98 -2.11 21.78
CA LEU A 65 -0.54 -1.90 21.59
C LEU A 65 -0.23 -1.14 20.30
N SER A 66 -1.10 -1.25 19.29
CA SER A 66 -1.01 -0.51 18.03
C SER A 66 -1.64 0.89 18.10
N GLY A 67 -2.20 1.30 19.25
CA GLY A 67 -2.84 2.62 19.44
C GLY A 67 -4.12 2.80 18.63
N ARG A 68 -4.89 1.72 18.42
CA ARG A 68 -6.12 1.71 17.62
C ARG A 68 -7.41 1.51 18.42
N ASN A 69 -7.32 1.20 19.69
CA ASN A 69 -8.46 0.92 20.56
C ASN A 69 -9.45 2.10 20.74
N GLU A 70 -9.00 3.34 20.53
CA GLU A 70 -9.84 4.56 20.67
C GLU A 70 -10.20 5.20 19.33
N LYS A 71 -9.85 4.57 18.21
CA LYS A 71 -10.04 5.12 16.86
C LYS A 71 -11.01 4.28 16.04
N LYS A 72 -11.67 4.91 15.07
CA LYS A 72 -12.38 4.18 14.02
C LYS A 72 -11.38 3.29 13.28
N ILE A 73 -11.64 1.99 13.28
CA ILE A 73 -10.82 1.00 12.57
C ILE A 73 -11.21 1.03 11.10
N SER A 74 -10.23 0.96 10.22
CA SER A 74 -10.40 0.94 8.76
C SER A 74 -9.84 -0.34 8.14
N THR A 75 -10.18 -0.61 6.88
CA THR A 75 -9.56 -1.69 6.11
C THR A 75 -8.05 -1.54 5.99
N TYR A 76 -7.54 -0.31 6.01
CA TYR A 76 -6.11 -0.04 6.09
C TYR A 76 -5.50 -0.58 7.39
N ASP A 77 -6.16 -0.40 8.53
CA ASP A 77 -5.67 -0.91 9.81
C ASP A 77 -5.62 -2.44 9.81
N LEU A 78 -6.62 -3.10 9.22
CA LEU A 78 -6.61 -4.57 9.06
C LEU A 78 -5.47 -5.02 8.14
N GLY A 79 -5.35 -4.43 6.95
CA GLY A 79 -4.42 -4.87 5.91
C GLY A 79 -2.95 -4.48 6.16
N PHE A 80 -2.70 -3.34 6.83
CA PHE A 80 -1.35 -2.78 6.96
C PHE A 80 -0.81 -2.69 8.39
N LEU A 81 -1.66 -2.87 9.41
CA LEU A 81 -1.22 -2.87 10.81
C LEU A 81 -1.44 -4.24 11.47
N ILE A 82 -2.65 -4.76 11.51
CA ILE A 82 -3.01 -5.96 12.26
C ILE A 82 -2.61 -7.22 11.50
N GLY A 83 -3.08 -7.39 10.26
CA GLY A 83 -2.76 -8.55 9.44
C GLY A 83 -1.27 -8.80 9.25
N PRO A 84 -0.46 -7.78 8.94
CA PRO A 84 0.99 -7.95 8.86
C PRO A 84 1.67 -8.41 10.15
N CYS A 85 1.15 -8.04 11.34
CA CYS A 85 1.68 -8.54 12.61
C CYS A 85 1.42 -10.04 12.76
N ILE A 86 0.20 -10.49 12.45
CA ILE A 86 -0.17 -11.91 12.50
C ILE A 86 0.64 -12.71 11.46
N ASN A 87 0.78 -12.18 10.23
CA ASN A 87 1.50 -12.85 9.17
C ASN A 87 3.03 -12.85 9.33
N ALA A 88 3.59 -11.98 10.19
CA ALA A 88 5.04 -11.84 10.34
C ALA A 88 5.70 -13.10 10.90
N ALA A 89 5.07 -13.77 11.86
CA ALA A 89 5.60 -15.00 12.44
C ALA A 89 5.78 -16.11 11.39
N GLY A 90 4.82 -16.28 10.47
CA GLY A 90 4.94 -17.24 9.37
C GLY A 90 5.99 -16.88 8.30
N ARG A 91 6.49 -15.65 8.31
CA ARG A 91 7.56 -15.21 7.37
C ARG A 91 8.96 -15.35 7.94
N LEU A 92 9.16 -15.01 9.21
CA LEU A 92 10.49 -14.98 9.86
C LEU A 92 10.66 -16.09 10.91
N GLY A 93 9.65 -16.92 11.13
CA GLY A 93 9.66 -17.97 12.13
C GLY A 93 8.60 -19.05 11.85
N ASP A 94 7.79 -19.36 12.85
CA ASP A 94 6.77 -20.39 12.80
C ASP A 94 5.35 -19.79 12.82
N ALA A 95 4.56 -20.07 11.79
CA ALA A 95 3.16 -19.66 11.70
C ALA A 95 2.30 -20.14 12.89
N LYS A 96 2.73 -21.19 13.59
CA LYS A 96 2.08 -21.68 14.80
C LYS A 96 1.97 -20.61 15.88
N GLN A 97 2.94 -19.71 15.99
CA GLN A 97 2.91 -18.60 16.95
C GLN A 97 1.66 -17.71 16.74
N SER A 98 1.32 -17.43 15.48
CA SER A 98 0.12 -16.64 15.15
C SER A 98 -1.17 -17.38 15.49
N LEU A 99 -1.21 -18.70 15.29
CA LEU A 99 -2.36 -19.53 15.70
C LEU A 99 -2.51 -19.54 17.21
N GLU A 100 -1.42 -19.79 17.95
CA GLU A 100 -1.43 -19.79 19.41
C GLU A 100 -1.82 -18.42 19.99
N PHE A 101 -1.41 -17.33 19.34
CA PHE A 101 -1.84 -15.96 19.67
C PHE A 101 -3.37 -15.78 19.55
N LEU A 102 -3.97 -16.26 18.46
CA LEU A 102 -5.41 -16.14 18.22
C LEU A 102 -6.24 -17.07 19.14
N LEU A 103 -5.68 -18.20 19.57
CA LEU A 103 -6.32 -19.16 20.46
C LEU A 103 -6.13 -18.86 21.95
N GLU A 104 -5.23 -17.95 22.30
CA GLU A 104 -4.91 -17.61 23.70
C GLU A 104 -6.10 -16.97 24.42
N ARG A 105 -6.39 -17.45 25.63
CA ARG A 105 -7.52 -16.97 26.44
C ARG A 105 -7.09 -16.20 27.69
N ASP A 106 -5.86 -16.37 28.15
CA ASP A 106 -5.30 -15.56 29.23
C ASP A 106 -4.88 -14.19 28.71
N PRO A 107 -5.46 -13.07 29.20
CA PRO A 107 -5.13 -11.74 28.71
C PRO A 107 -3.65 -11.36 28.88
N ASN A 108 -2.98 -11.83 29.94
CA ASN A 108 -1.58 -11.50 30.18
C ASN A 108 -0.65 -12.24 29.21
N VAL A 109 -0.95 -13.52 28.96
CA VAL A 109 -0.20 -14.32 27.97
C VAL A 109 -0.48 -13.78 26.56
N ALA A 110 -1.71 -13.44 26.25
CA ALA A 110 -2.10 -12.85 24.97
C ALA A 110 -1.38 -11.52 24.70
N GLU A 111 -1.25 -10.67 25.72
CA GLU A 111 -0.48 -9.42 25.60
C GLU A 111 1.01 -9.67 25.36
N ALA A 112 1.62 -10.64 26.04
CA ALA A 112 3.00 -11.01 25.81
C ALA A 112 3.21 -11.47 24.36
N ARG A 113 2.34 -12.38 23.85
CA ARG A 113 2.37 -12.85 22.46
C ARG A 113 2.15 -11.71 21.45
N ALA A 114 1.24 -10.76 21.73
CA ALA A 114 1.02 -9.59 20.88
C ALA A 114 2.29 -8.72 20.76
N ARG A 115 3.04 -8.54 21.86
CA ARG A 115 4.32 -7.82 21.85
C ARG A 115 5.39 -8.53 21.02
N GLU A 116 5.46 -9.85 21.10
CA GLU A 116 6.36 -10.67 20.29
C GLU A 116 6.04 -10.53 18.79
N LEU A 117 4.76 -10.66 18.40
CA LEU A 117 4.34 -10.48 17.00
C LEU A 117 4.63 -9.07 16.48
N LEU A 118 4.43 -8.04 17.30
CA LEU A 118 4.80 -6.67 16.95
C LEU A 118 6.30 -6.50 16.73
N ALA A 119 7.13 -7.12 17.59
CA ALA A 119 8.59 -7.08 17.44
C ALA A 119 9.04 -7.75 16.14
N VAL A 120 8.55 -8.95 15.85
CA VAL A 120 8.83 -9.69 14.60
C VAL A 120 8.37 -8.89 13.37
N ASN A 121 7.19 -8.25 13.44
CA ASN A 121 6.71 -7.41 12.33
C ASN A 121 7.58 -6.16 12.13
N ASN A 122 8.06 -5.54 13.20
CA ASN A 122 8.97 -4.40 13.11
C ASN A 122 10.32 -4.79 12.49
N GLU A 123 10.86 -5.95 12.86
CA GLU A 123 12.05 -6.51 12.24
C GLU A 123 11.84 -6.73 10.73
N ARG A 124 10.75 -7.40 10.36
CA ARG A 124 10.36 -7.59 8.96
C ARG A 124 10.27 -6.27 8.20
N LYS A 125 9.62 -5.23 8.80
CA LYS A 125 9.51 -3.89 8.19
C LYS A 125 10.89 -3.29 7.96
N SER A 126 11.77 -3.32 8.96
CA SER A 126 13.13 -2.78 8.85
C SER A 126 13.93 -3.47 7.76
N MET A 127 13.86 -4.81 7.68
CA MET A 127 14.51 -5.58 6.60
C MET A 127 13.98 -5.20 5.23
N THR A 128 12.65 -5.07 5.09
CA THR A 128 12.01 -4.69 3.82
C THR A 128 12.39 -3.27 3.39
N GLU A 129 12.43 -2.32 4.34
CA GLU A 129 12.78 -0.93 4.06
C GLU A 129 14.27 -0.76 3.71
N ALA A 130 15.13 -1.46 4.43
CA ALA A 130 16.56 -1.47 4.13
C ALA A 130 16.84 -2.08 2.74
N GLY A 131 16.21 -3.23 2.44
CA GLY A 131 16.33 -3.87 1.13
C GLY A 131 15.81 -3.02 -0.02
N ALA A 132 14.63 -2.41 0.14
CA ALA A 132 14.07 -1.55 -0.90
C ALA A 132 14.95 -0.31 -1.15
N ARG A 133 15.43 0.37 -0.11
CA ARG A 133 16.35 1.51 -0.25
C ARG A 133 17.64 1.12 -0.96
N HIS A 134 18.25 0.02 -0.53
CA HIS A 134 19.49 -0.46 -1.17
C HIS A 134 19.32 -0.71 -2.65
N ILE A 135 18.19 -1.31 -3.08
CA ILE A 135 17.91 -1.52 -4.50
C ILE A 135 17.67 -0.21 -5.23
N THR A 136 16.92 0.74 -4.63
CA THR A 136 16.71 2.07 -5.23
C THR A 136 18.04 2.77 -5.47
N ASP A 137 18.92 2.81 -4.48
CA ASP A 137 20.26 3.41 -4.60
C ASP A 137 21.10 2.72 -5.69
N MET A 138 21.02 1.39 -5.78
CA MET A 138 21.69 0.61 -6.82
C MET A 138 21.18 0.98 -8.23
N LEU A 139 19.86 1.00 -8.42
CA LEU A 139 19.23 1.30 -9.72
C LEU A 139 19.56 2.72 -10.18
N GLU A 140 19.49 3.69 -9.28
CA GLU A 140 19.86 5.09 -9.57
C GLU A 140 21.34 5.22 -9.93
N THR A 141 22.22 4.61 -9.15
CA THR A 141 23.68 4.61 -9.40
C THR A 141 24.04 3.97 -10.74
N ALA A 142 23.51 2.78 -11.01
CA ALA A 142 23.74 2.06 -12.25
C ALA A 142 23.21 2.85 -13.48
N THR A 143 22.08 3.52 -13.34
CA THR A 143 21.49 4.37 -14.38
C THR A 143 22.39 5.57 -14.67
N VAL A 144 22.89 6.27 -13.62
CA VAL A 144 23.78 7.42 -13.77
C VAL A 144 25.13 7.02 -14.40
N ASN A 145 25.66 5.86 -14.02
CA ASN A 145 26.94 5.35 -14.57
C ASN A 145 26.82 4.77 -15.99
N GLY A 146 25.61 4.62 -16.51
CA GLY A 146 25.38 4.05 -17.83
C GLY A 146 25.67 2.56 -17.92
N GLU A 147 25.46 1.80 -16.85
CA GLU A 147 25.72 0.35 -16.73
C GLU A 147 24.66 -0.51 -17.42
N PHE A 148 24.08 -0.02 -18.51
CA PHE A 148 23.02 -0.71 -19.24
C PHE A 148 23.45 -2.11 -19.70
N GLY A 149 22.65 -3.11 -19.32
CA GLY A 149 22.88 -4.52 -19.68
C GLY A 149 23.89 -5.26 -18.79
N GLN A 150 24.62 -4.57 -17.91
CA GLN A 150 25.55 -5.18 -16.94
C GLN A 150 24.91 -5.29 -15.54
N ALA A 151 24.12 -4.29 -15.13
CA ALA A 151 23.32 -4.29 -13.92
C ALA A 151 21.88 -3.85 -14.25
N ALA A 152 20.94 -4.07 -13.34
CA ALA A 152 19.60 -3.51 -13.51
C ALA A 152 19.65 -1.99 -13.43
N THR A 153 18.91 -1.32 -14.31
CA THR A 153 18.84 0.14 -14.40
C THR A 153 17.39 0.61 -14.50
N LEU A 154 17.14 1.89 -14.29
CA LEU A 154 15.82 2.49 -14.49
C LEU A 154 15.40 2.59 -15.98
N ALA A 155 16.29 2.25 -16.93
CA ALA A 155 15.95 2.12 -18.35
C ALA A 155 15.36 0.73 -18.68
N ASP A 156 15.53 -0.27 -17.81
CA ASP A 156 15.03 -1.61 -18.02
C ASP A 156 13.50 -1.65 -17.96
N LYS A 157 12.87 -2.38 -18.88
CA LYS A 157 11.42 -2.61 -18.90
C LYS A 157 10.98 -3.59 -17.81
N VAL A 158 11.83 -4.55 -17.47
CA VAL A 158 11.67 -5.54 -16.41
C VAL A 158 12.83 -5.42 -15.44
N LEU A 159 12.55 -5.03 -14.20
CA LEU A 159 13.56 -4.87 -13.16
C LEU A 159 13.97 -6.25 -12.62
N VAL A 160 15.18 -6.70 -12.91
CA VAL A 160 15.73 -7.96 -12.41
C VAL A 160 16.91 -7.66 -11.51
N VAL A 161 16.71 -7.78 -10.21
CA VAL A 161 17.64 -7.27 -9.18
C VAL A 161 18.08 -8.39 -8.25
N TYR A 162 19.36 -8.42 -7.91
CA TYR A 162 19.91 -9.30 -6.90
C TYR A 162 20.34 -8.50 -5.67
N ILE A 163 19.93 -8.97 -4.49
CA ILE A 163 20.29 -8.41 -3.21
C ILE A 163 20.77 -9.54 -2.28
N PRO A 164 22.06 -9.63 -1.99
CA PRO A 164 22.59 -10.67 -1.13
C PRO A 164 22.12 -10.51 0.30
N ALA A 165 22.10 -11.62 1.05
CA ALA A 165 21.86 -11.65 2.51
C ALA A 165 20.50 -11.07 2.98
N VAL A 166 19.52 -10.91 2.10
CA VAL A 166 18.15 -10.61 2.49
C VAL A 166 17.36 -11.91 2.65
N HIS A 167 16.60 -12.03 3.72
CA HIS A 167 15.78 -13.21 3.97
C HIS A 167 14.76 -13.43 2.83
N GLU A 168 14.67 -14.65 2.31
CA GLU A 168 13.83 -14.99 1.15
C GLU A 168 12.36 -14.61 1.29
N SER A 169 11.83 -14.66 2.51
CA SER A 169 10.41 -14.34 2.81
C SER A 169 10.03 -12.88 2.58
N VAL A 170 11.02 -11.96 2.52
CA VAL A 170 10.75 -10.52 2.28
C VAL A 170 11.02 -10.08 0.85
N VAL A 171 11.70 -10.89 0.02
CA VAL A 171 11.99 -10.49 -1.39
C VAL A 171 10.74 -10.21 -2.20
N GLY A 172 9.65 -10.95 -1.95
CA GLY A 172 8.36 -10.70 -2.60
C GLY A 172 7.71 -9.37 -2.19
N ILE A 173 7.95 -8.90 -0.96
CA ILE A 173 7.47 -7.59 -0.49
C ILE A 173 8.32 -6.48 -1.11
N ILE A 174 9.62 -6.69 -1.22
CA ILE A 174 10.53 -5.75 -1.89
C ILE A 174 10.16 -5.65 -3.37
N ALA A 175 9.91 -6.77 -4.05
CA ALA A 175 9.45 -6.77 -5.45
C ALA A 175 8.14 -5.99 -5.64
N SER A 176 7.18 -6.11 -4.69
CA SER A 176 5.95 -5.30 -4.71
C SER A 176 6.25 -3.80 -4.63
N ARG A 177 7.13 -3.38 -3.72
CA ARG A 177 7.52 -1.97 -3.57
C ARG A 177 8.20 -1.41 -4.82
N LEU A 178 9.10 -2.18 -5.44
CA LEU A 178 9.74 -1.77 -6.69
C LEU A 178 8.72 -1.64 -7.82
N LYS A 179 7.84 -2.64 -7.96
CA LYS A 179 6.74 -2.59 -8.93
C LYS A 179 5.88 -1.33 -8.74
N GLU A 180 5.55 -0.97 -7.51
CA GLU A 180 4.76 0.23 -7.18
C GLU A 180 5.53 1.52 -7.44
N ALA A 181 6.79 1.58 -7.03
CA ALA A 181 7.62 2.78 -7.20
C ALA A 181 7.91 3.11 -8.67
N TYR A 182 8.13 2.09 -9.50
CA TYR A 182 8.59 2.27 -10.88
C TYR A 182 7.54 1.88 -11.95
N THR A 183 6.38 1.39 -11.55
CA THR A 183 5.31 0.90 -12.46
C THR A 183 5.83 -0.11 -13.49
N ARG A 184 6.68 -1.06 -13.04
CA ARG A 184 7.33 -2.06 -13.89
C ARG A 184 7.27 -3.44 -13.26
N PRO A 185 7.26 -4.52 -14.06
CA PRO A 185 7.50 -5.86 -13.53
C PRO A 185 8.83 -5.88 -12.78
N ALA A 186 8.83 -6.40 -11.56
CA ALA A 186 10.03 -6.44 -10.72
C ALA A 186 10.27 -7.85 -10.20
N MET A 187 11.48 -8.34 -10.38
CA MET A 187 11.98 -9.62 -9.90
C MET A 187 13.14 -9.37 -8.94
N VAL A 188 13.02 -9.83 -7.72
CA VAL A 188 14.07 -9.68 -6.71
C VAL A 188 14.59 -11.05 -6.33
N PHE A 189 15.90 -11.19 -6.35
CA PHE A 189 16.63 -12.42 -6.02
C PHE A 189 17.50 -12.22 -4.79
N THR A 190 17.66 -13.28 -4.02
CA THR A 190 18.61 -13.38 -2.90
C THR A 190 19.30 -14.74 -2.92
N ASP A 191 20.34 -14.90 -2.11
CA ASP A 191 20.99 -16.19 -1.97
C ASP A 191 20.05 -17.23 -1.37
N ALA A 192 20.00 -18.44 -1.94
CA ALA A 192 19.32 -19.59 -1.37
C ALA A 192 20.23 -20.29 -0.34
N GLU A 193 19.68 -21.21 0.44
CA GLU A 193 20.48 -22.07 1.32
C GLU A 193 21.50 -22.92 0.55
N THR A 194 21.17 -23.29 -0.69
CA THR A 194 22.08 -24.04 -1.57
C THR A 194 23.07 -23.07 -2.22
N PRO A 195 24.38 -23.25 -2.01
CA PRO A 195 25.40 -22.41 -2.63
C PRO A 195 25.28 -22.37 -4.16
N GLY A 196 25.44 -21.19 -4.76
CA GLY A 196 25.34 -20.98 -6.21
C GLY A 196 23.92 -20.89 -6.75
N ILE A 197 22.90 -21.09 -5.92
CA ILE A 197 21.49 -20.92 -6.30
C ILE A 197 20.97 -19.61 -5.73
N LEU A 198 20.22 -18.88 -6.54
CA LEU A 198 19.42 -17.73 -6.13
C LEU A 198 17.96 -18.13 -6.04
N LYS A 199 17.28 -17.64 -5.02
CA LYS A 199 15.84 -17.74 -4.85
C LYS A 199 15.21 -16.37 -4.99
N GLY A 200 14.09 -16.27 -5.70
CA GLY A 200 13.48 -14.99 -6.00
C GLY A 200 11.98 -15.00 -6.02
N SER A 201 11.44 -13.80 -5.99
CA SER A 201 10.01 -13.55 -6.16
C SER A 201 9.81 -12.37 -7.10
N GLY A 202 8.83 -12.51 -8.01
CA GLY A 202 8.43 -11.47 -8.95
C GLY A 202 7.04 -10.93 -8.65
N ARG A 203 6.85 -9.67 -9.03
CA ARG A 203 5.56 -8.97 -9.02
C ARG A 203 5.38 -8.23 -10.33
N SER A 204 4.17 -8.29 -10.89
CA SER A 204 3.88 -7.77 -12.22
C SER A 204 2.90 -6.62 -12.23
N ILE A 205 2.80 -5.98 -13.37
CA ILE A 205 1.79 -5.00 -13.77
C ILE A 205 0.77 -5.68 -14.70
N ASP A 206 -0.39 -5.06 -14.90
CA ASP A 206 -1.49 -5.66 -15.69
C ASP A 206 -1.10 -5.96 -17.14
N SER A 207 -0.22 -5.13 -17.72
CA SER A 207 0.26 -5.28 -19.11
C SER A 207 1.34 -6.35 -19.30
N TYR A 208 1.77 -7.07 -18.24
CA TYR A 208 2.83 -8.06 -18.30
C TYR A 208 2.44 -9.34 -17.56
N ASN A 209 2.07 -10.39 -18.27
CA ASN A 209 1.79 -11.69 -17.68
C ASN A 209 3.10 -12.38 -17.29
N MET A 210 3.49 -12.23 -16.00
CA MET A 210 4.75 -12.75 -15.50
C MET A 210 4.91 -14.26 -15.71
N PHE A 211 3.84 -15.04 -15.53
CA PHE A 211 3.93 -16.49 -15.70
C PHE A 211 4.23 -16.87 -17.14
N GLU A 212 3.52 -16.30 -18.11
CA GLU A 212 3.72 -16.61 -19.55
C GLU A 212 5.10 -16.14 -20.03
N GLU A 213 5.51 -14.93 -19.63
CA GLU A 213 6.80 -14.39 -20.06
C GLU A 213 7.98 -15.17 -19.48
N LEU A 214 7.92 -15.57 -18.21
CA LEU A 214 8.96 -16.42 -17.61
C LEU A 214 8.94 -17.85 -18.17
N ASN A 215 7.77 -18.38 -18.53
CA ASN A 215 7.65 -19.71 -19.10
C ASN A 215 8.33 -19.83 -20.46
N ARG A 216 8.52 -18.72 -21.20
CA ARG A 216 9.32 -18.68 -22.44
C ARG A 216 10.80 -19.03 -22.23
N PHE A 217 11.27 -18.87 -20.99
CA PHE A 217 12.66 -19.15 -20.57
C PHE A 217 12.71 -20.20 -19.46
N ARG A 218 11.75 -21.13 -19.46
CA ARG A 218 11.57 -22.13 -18.39
C ARG A 218 12.83 -22.92 -18.06
N GLU A 219 13.66 -23.19 -19.07
CA GLU A 219 14.91 -23.93 -18.97
C GLU A 219 16.02 -23.18 -18.19
N MET A 220 15.84 -21.90 -17.94
CA MET A 220 16.78 -21.12 -17.13
C MET A 220 16.57 -21.31 -15.63
N PHE A 221 15.39 -21.77 -15.23
CA PHE A 221 15.01 -21.88 -13.82
C PHE A 221 15.17 -23.32 -13.32
N THR A 222 15.76 -23.48 -12.13
CA THR A 222 15.81 -24.75 -11.41
C THR A 222 14.47 -25.05 -10.74
N ALA A 223 13.75 -24.02 -10.30
CA ALA A 223 12.37 -24.09 -9.83
C ALA A 223 11.60 -22.84 -10.29
N PHE A 224 10.34 -23.03 -10.68
CA PHE A 224 9.49 -21.92 -11.14
C PHE A 224 8.02 -22.26 -10.95
N GLY A 225 7.24 -21.30 -10.46
CA GLY A 225 5.79 -21.39 -10.33
C GLY A 225 5.17 -20.05 -10.02
N GLY A 226 3.89 -19.87 -10.38
CA GLY A 226 3.20 -18.62 -10.14
C GLY A 226 1.98 -18.44 -11.02
N HIS A 227 1.56 -17.20 -11.18
CA HIS A 227 0.44 -16.74 -12.01
C HIS A 227 0.78 -15.38 -12.65
N ALA A 228 -0.15 -14.79 -13.41
CA ALA A 228 0.08 -13.56 -14.17
C ALA A 228 0.71 -12.41 -13.36
N MET A 229 0.31 -12.22 -12.10
CA MET A 229 0.71 -11.07 -11.28
C MET A 229 1.89 -11.35 -10.33
N ALA A 230 2.23 -12.62 -10.09
CA ALA A 230 3.29 -12.98 -9.17
C ALA A 230 3.87 -14.36 -9.49
N ALA A 231 5.19 -14.52 -9.31
CA ALA A 231 5.86 -15.78 -9.45
C ALA A 231 6.97 -15.94 -8.41
N GLY A 232 7.24 -17.21 -8.04
CA GLY A 232 8.41 -17.62 -7.28
C GLY A 232 9.33 -18.46 -8.16
N PHE A 233 10.63 -18.32 -7.98
CA PHE A 233 11.61 -18.99 -8.85
C PHE A 233 12.94 -19.20 -8.16
N SER A 234 13.70 -20.16 -8.68
CA SER A 234 15.11 -20.38 -8.33
C SER A 234 15.93 -20.51 -9.62
N ILE A 235 17.17 -20.00 -9.59
CA ILE A 235 18.06 -19.97 -10.75
C ILE A 235 19.51 -20.13 -10.28
N GLU A 236 20.38 -20.68 -11.13
CA GLU A 236 21.81 -20.62 -10.92
C GLU A 236 22.30 -19.16 -11.00
N LYS A 237 23.17 -18.75 -10.07
CA LYS A 237 23.62 -17.37 -9.93
C LYS A 237 24.27 -16.82 -11.22
N GLU A 238 25.04 -17.65 -11.88
CA GLU A 238 25.76 -17.33 -13.13
C GLU A 238 24.81 -17.00 -14.29
N ARG A 239 23.55 -17.44 -14.23
CA ARG A 239 22.55 -17.21 -15.27
C ARG A 239 21.71 -15.95 -15.09
N LEU A 240 21.89 -15.23 -13.99
CA LEU A 240 21.04 -14.08 -13.65
C LEU A 240 21.16 -12.96 -14.69
N ASP A 241 22.36 -12.62 -15.13
CA ASP A 241 22.58 -11.54 -16.10
C ASP A 241 22.03 -11.93 -17.49
N GLU A 242 22.15 -13.20 -17.87
CA GLU A 242 21.52 -13.73 -19.08
C GLU A 242 19.99 -13.61 -19.01
N LEU A 243 19.40 -13.96 -17.88
CA LEU A 243 17.95 -13.82 -17.65
C LEU A 243 17.50 -12.37 -17.77
N ARG A 244 18.21 -11.44 -17.11
CA ARG A 244 17.91 -9.99 -17.18
C ARG A 244 17.89 -9.50 -18.62
N ARG A 245 18.94 -9.82 -19.37
CA ARG A 245 19.05 -9.42 -20.78
C ARG A 245 17.91 -9.99 -21.61
N LYS A 246 17.67 -11.31 -21.54
CA LYS A 246 16.61 -11.98 -22.30
C LYS A 246 15.22 -11.44 -22.02
N LEU A 247 14.88 -11.21 -20.74
CA LEU A 247 13.59 -10.67 -20.36
C LEU A 247 13.38 -9.26 -20.90
N ASN A 248 14.40 -8.39 -20.82
CA ASN A 248 14.31 -7.03 -21.33
C ASN A 248 14.28 -6.95 -22.87
N GLU A 249 15.00 -7.83 -23.57
CA GLU A 249 14.93 -7.96 -25.03
C GLU A 249 13.56 -8.48 -25.50
N ALA A 250 12.95 -9.38 -24.74
CA ALA A 250 11.67 -9.99 -25.09
C ALA A 250 10.45 -9.14 -24.67
N ALA A 251 10.61 -8.22 -23.71
CA ALA A 251 9.51 -7.44 -23.15
C ALA A 251 8.91 -6.47 -24.18
N VAL A 252 7.64 -6.70 -24.50
CA VAL A 252 6.83 -5.85 -25.39
C VAL A 252 6.02 -4.87 -24.55
N LEU A 253 6.71 -4.05 -23.72
CA LEU A 253 6.12 -2.99 -22.92
C LEU A 253 6.36 -1.64 -23.60
N THR A 254 5.29 -0.84 -23.69
CA THR A 254 5.33 0.54 -24.19
C THR A 254 5.51 1.52 -23.02
N ASP A 255 5.85 2.77 -23.30
CA ASP A 255 5.90 3.82 -22.27
C ASP A 255 4.54 4.01 -21.58
N GLU A 256 3.45 3.79 -22.32
CA GLU A 256 2.10 3.85 -21.76
C GLU A 256 1.83 2.75 -20.72
N ASP A 257 2.37 1.55 -20.93
CA ASP A 257 2.22 0.40 -20.02
C ASP A 257 2.95 0.62 -18.69
N ILE A 258 4.07 1.34 -18.72
CA ILE A 258 4.92 1.62 -17.55
C ILE A 258 4.71 3.02 -16.97
N THR A 259 3.73 3.76 -17.48
CA THR A 259 3.32 5.05 -16.92
C THR A 259 2.23 4.82 -15.87
N PRO A 260 2.38 5.36 -14.65
CA PRO A 260 1.33 5.27 -13.63
C PRO A 260 0.02 5.86 -14.13
N LYS A 261 -1.06 5.07 -14.04
CA LYS A 261 -2.41 5.50 -14.43
C LYS A 261 -3.26 5.67 -13.19
N LEU A 262 -3.96 6.80 -13.10
CA LEU A 262 -4.89 7.08 -12.03
C LEU A 262 -6.31 7.11 -12.60
N MET A 263 -7.16 6.21 -12.11
CA MET A 263 -8.57 6.18 -12.49
C MET A 263 -9.35 7.21 -11.67
N ILE A 264 -9.84 8.25 -12.32
CA ILE A 264 -10.71 9.27 -11.74
C ILE A 264 -12.16 8.86 -11.99
N ASP A 265 -12.94 8.73 -10.90
CA ASP A 265 -14.35 8.33 -11.00
C ASP A 265 -15.23 9.51 -11.44
N VAL A 266 -14.95 10.71 -10.92
CA VAL A 266 -15.75 11.90 -11.24
C VAL A 266 -14.87 13.15 -11.32
N ALA A 267 -14.96 13.87 -12.43
CA ALA A 267 -14.45 15.23 -12.53
C ALA A 267 -15.40 16.18 -11.74
N MET A 268 -15.05 16.48 -10.49
CA MET A 268 -15.91 17.27 -9.61
C MET A 268 -15.16 18.51 -9.08
N PRO A 269 -15.72 19.71 -9.31
CA PRO A 269 -15.16 20.93 -8.74
C PRO A 269 -15.10 20.90 -7.19
N LEU A 270 -14.00 21.40 -6.62
CA LEU A 270 -13.80 21.47 -5.17
C LEU A 270 -14.97 22.17 -4.44
N ALA A 271 -15.60 23.15 -5.11
CA ALA A 271 -16.71 23.91 -4.57
C ALA A 271 -17.99 23.07 -4.28
N TYR A 272 -18.13 21.90 -4.91
CA TYR A 272 -19.30 21.02 -4.69
C TYR A 272 -19.12 20.10 -3.47
N ASN A 273 -17.94 20.05 -2.90
CA ASN A 273 -17.72 19.23 -1.71
C ASN A 273 -18.35 19.88 -0.48
N SER A 274 -18.98 19.06 0.32
CA SER A 274 -19.54 19.44 1.61
C SER A 274 -19.34 18.33 2.65
N ILE A 275 -19.57 18.63 3.92
CA ILE A 275 -19.53 17.64 5.00
C ILE A 275 -20.60 16.57 4.73
N GLU A 276 -21.80 16.96 4.35
CA GLU A 276 -22.94 16.07 4.06
C GLU A 276 -22.63 15.10 2.91
N LEU A 277 -22.04 15.60 1.82
CA LEU A 277 -21.60 14.74 0.70
C LEU A 277 -20.52 13.76 1.16
N THR A 278 -19.56 14.23 1.96
CA THR A 278 -18.48 13.37 2.49
C THR A 278 -19.05 12.26 3.37
N GLU A 279 -20.01 12.57 4.23
CA GLU A 279 -20.72 11.58 5.06
C GLU A 279 -21.48 10.55 4.21
N GLN A 280 -22.09 10.96 3.10
CA GLN A 280 -22.74 10.03 2.17
C GLN A 280 -21.72 9.10 1.49
N ILE A 281 -20.56 9.63 1.11
CA ILE A 281 -19.47 8.83 0.55
C ILE A 281 -18.96 7.82 1.60
N GLU A 282 -18.78 8.24 2.85
CA GLU A 282 -18.36 7.34 3.93
C GLU A 282 -19.33 6.18 4.19
N ARG A 283 -20.61 6.32 3.85
CA ARG A 283 -21.59 5.20 3.94
C ARG A 283 -21.30 4.05 2.94
N LEU A 284 -20.49 4.31 1.91
CA LEU A 284 -20.04 3.28 0.97
C LEU A 284 -18.90 2.40 1.55
N GLU A 285 -18.33 2.75 2.71
CA GLU A 285 -17.34 1.91 3.40
C GLU A 285 -17.92 0.53 3.77
N PRO A 286 -17.06 -0.50 3.90
CA PRO A 286 -15.59 -0.51 3.82
C PRO A 286 -15.08 -0.47 2.37
N TYR A 287 -14.03 0.36 2.16
CA TYR A 287 -13.33 0.44 0.88
C TYR A 287 -12.20 -0.59 0.81
N GLY A 288 -11.97 -1.12 -0.38
CA GLY A 288 -10.92 -2.08 -0.68
C GLY A 288 -11.03 -2.60 -2.11
N LYS A 289 -10.45 -3.76 -2.38
CA LYS A 289 -10.56 -4.39 -3.69
C LYS A 289 -12.05 -4.68 -4.00
N GLY A 290 -12.49 -4.42 -5.23
CA GLY A 290 -13.89 -4.57 -5.65
C GLY A 290 -14.84 -3.44 -5.19
N ASN A 291 -14.46 -2.64 -4.19
CA ASN A 291 -15.21 -1.46 -3.73
C ASN A 291 -14.24 -0.31 -3.44
N ARG A 292 -13.73 0.32 -4.49
CA ARG A 292 -12.76 1.42 -4.38
C ARG A 292 -13.40 2.68 -3.81
N LYS A 293 -12.62 3.46 -3.05
CA LYS A 293 -13.04 4.79 -2.63
C LYS A 293 -13.16 5.68 -3.86
N PRO A 294 -14.28 6.39 -4.08
CA PRO A 294 -14.43 7.29 -5.22
C PRO A 294 -13.37 8.39 -5.22
N LEU A 295 -12.64 8.51 -6.31
CA LEU A 295 -11.62 9.53 -6.54
C LEU A 295 -12.18 10.65 -7.39
N PHE A 296 -12.03 11.87 -6.91
CA PHE A 296 -12.48 13.08 -7.58
C PHE A 296 -11.29 13.86 -8.13
N ALA A 297 -11.52 14.67 -9.18
CA ALA A 297 -10.48 15.54 -9.71
C ALA A 297 -11.04 16.87 -10.19
N GLN A 298 -10.18 17.89 -10.14
CA GLN A 298 -10.41 19.18 -10.75
C GLN A 298 -9.13 19.68 -11.40
N ALA A 299 -9.24 20.16 -12.63
CA ALA A 299 -8.14 20.83 -13.34
C ALA A 299 -8.05 22.31 -12.99
N ALA A 300 -6.88 22.90 -13.24
CA ALA A 300 -6.59 24.33 -13.17
C ALA A 300 -7.00 24.97 -11.82
N VAL A 301 -6.60 24.37 -10.70
CA VAL A 301 -6.89 24.84 -9.35
C VAL A 301 -5.77 25.77 -8.87
N PRO A 302 -6.04 27.07 -8.60
CA PRO A 302 -5.04 27.97 -8.04
C PRO A 302 -4.69 27.60 -6.59
N VAL A 303 -3.40 27.58 -6.27
CA VAL A 303 -2.88 27.37 -4.91
C VAL A 303 -2.65 28.70 -4.23
N ARG A 304 -3.49 29.07 -3.27
CA ARG A 304 -3.37 30.34 -2.56
C ARG A 304 -2.23 30.36 -1.55
N ARG A 305 -2.00 29.22 -0.90
CA ARG A 305 -0.95 29.08 0.12
C ARG A 305 -0.57 27.62 0.30
N ALA A 306 0.71 27.39 0.62
CA ALA A 306 1.20 26.10 1.10
C ALA A 306 1.93 26.28 2.44
N GLN A 307 1.80 25.28 3.34
CA GLN A 307 2.47 25.25 4.63
C GLN A 307 2.98 23.84 4.92
N ILE A 308 4.25 23.72 5.30
CA ILE A 308 4.84 22.46 5.74
C ILE A 308 4.66 22.37 7.25
N LEU A 309 3.99 21.32 7.70
CA LEU A 309 3.57 21.08 9.08
C LEU A 309 4.13 19.78 9.63
N GLY A 310 3.94 19.56 10.93
CA GLY A 310 4.38 18.36 11.64
C GLY A 310 5.81 18.48 12.18
N ARG A 311 6.08 17.73 13.26
CA ARG A 311 7.41 17.73 13.91
C ARG A 311 8.52 17.30 12.93
N ASN A 312 8.21 16.38 12.05
CA ASN A 312 9.14 15.82 11.05
C ASN A 312 9.02 16.52 9.69
N LYS A 313 8.23 17.62 9.60
CA LYS A 313 7.99 18.35 8.34
C LYS A 313 7.47 17.47 7.19
N ASN A 314 6.65 16.48 7.50
CA ASN A 314 6.15 15.44 6.59
C ASN A 314 4.67 15.63 6.21
N LEU A 315 4.09 16.78 6.48
CA LEU A 315 2.73 17.12 6.11
C LEU A 315 2.71 18.46 5.39
N LEU A 316 2.19 18.46 4.19
CA LEU A 316 1.89 19.67 3.43
C LEU A 316 0.42 20.00 3.59
N LYS A 317 0.14 21.25 3.97
CA LYS A 317 -1.21 21.82 3.99
C LYS A 317 -1.30 22.89 2.92
N LEU A 318 -2.26 22.74 2.01
CA LEU A 318 -2.55 23.68 0.94
C LEU A 318 -3.88 24.39 1.20
N GLN A 319 -3.99 25.61 0.72
CA GLN A 319 -5.25 26.32 0.54
C GLN A 319 -5.54 26.40 -0.96
N LEU A 320 -6.48 25.60 -1.42
CA LEU A 320 -6.88 25.52 -2.81
C LEU A 320 -8.08 26.46 -3.05
N ASP A 321 -8.00 27.27 -4.09
CA ASP A 321 -9.09 28.16 -4.47
C ASP A 321 -10.25 27.36 -5.09
N THR A 322 -11.42 27.48 -4.52
CA THR A 322 -12.64 26.85 -5.04
C THR A 322 -13.43 27.77 -5.97
N GLY A 323 -12.93 28.97 -6.21
CA GLY A 323 -13.65 30.05 -6.87
C GLY A 323 -14.46 30.91 -5.91
N TYR A 324 -14.92 32.05 -6.39
CA TYR A 324 -15.77 33.01 -5.66
C TYR A 324 -15.18 33.47 -4.31
N GLY A 325 -13.84 33.53 -4.22
CA GLY A 325 -13.14 34.00 -3.00
C GLY A 325 -13.15 33.01 -1.84
N ARG A 326 -13.48 31.76 -2.09
CA ARG A 326 -13.47 30.68 -1.09
C ARG A 326 -12.28 29.76 -1.31
N CYS A 327 -11.75 29.21 -0.23
CA CYS A 327 -10.70 28.19 -0.27
C CYS A 327 -11.11 26.97 0.51
N VAL A 328 -10.55 25.82 0.14
CA VAL A 328 -10.63 24.56 0.90
C VAL A 328 -9.21 24.12 1.27
N ASP A 329 -9.08 23.57 2.46
CA ASP A 329 -7.83 22.97 2.91
C ASP A 329 -7.60 21.63 2.20
N ALA A 330 -6.38 21.42 1.71
CA ALA A 330 -5.94 20.12 1.21
C ALA A 330 -4.66 19.68 1.92
N ILE A 331 -4.43 18.37 2.01
CA ILE A 331 -3.23 17.79 2.62
C ILE A 331 -2.55 16.82 1.67
N ASP A 332 -1.24 16.83 1.74
CA ASP A 332 -0.34 15.89 1.09
C ASP A 332 0.73 15.43 2.08
N PHE A 333 1.30 14.24 1.90
CA PHE A 333 2.27 13.65 2.82
C PHE A 333 3.69 13.61 2.26
N ASP A 334 3.91 14.23 1.11
CA ASP A 334 5.24 14.39 0.49
C ASP A 334 5.54 15.87 0.14
N PRO A 335 5.83 16.69 1.16
CA PRO A 335 6.11 18.12 0.95
C PRO A 335 7.30 18.37 0.04
N ASP A 336 8.34 17.56 0.12
CA ASP A 336 9.60 17.77 -0.59
C ASP A 336 9.40 17.59 -2.09
N THR A 337 8.74 16.51 -2.51
CA THR A 337 8.40 16.29 -3.92
C THR A 337 7.47 17.38 -4.45
N PHE A 338 6.47 17.78 -3.66
CA PHE A 338 5.57 18.87 -4.06
C PHE A 338 6.33 20.19 -4.31
N VAL A 339 7.15 20.61 -3.35
CA VAL A 339 7.92 21.86 -3.46
C VAL A 339 8.88 21.82 -4.64
N ASN A 340 9.57 20.69 -4.87
CA ASN A 340 10.49 20.54 -6.00
C ASN A 340 9.75 20.62 -7.35
N ASN A 341 8.58 19.97 -7.47
CA ASN A 341 7.76 20.06 -8.67
C ASN A 341 7.27 21.49 -8.94
N ILE A 342 6.80 22.20 -7.91
CA ILE A 342 6.38 23.61 -8.07
C ILE A 342 7.54 24.49 -8.51
N LYS A 343 8.74 24.33 -7.94
CA LYS A 343 9.94 25.05 -8.38
C LYS A 343 10.29 24.78 -9.85
N GLN A 344 10.19 23.52 -10.25
CA GLN A 344 10.47 23.11 -11.62
C GLN A 344 9.43 23.68 -12.60
N TRP A 345 8.15 23.71 -12.24
CA TRP A 345 7.06 24.11 -13.13
C TRP A 345 6.82 25.61 -13.21
N PHE A 346 7.00 26.34 -12.11
CA PHE A 346 6.65 27.75 -11.97
C PHE A 346 7.83 28.66 -11.57
N GLY A 347 8.96 28.07 -11.21
CA GLY A 347 10.15 28.77 -10.75
C GLY A 347 10.22 28.99 -9.24
N GLU A 348 11.41 29.32 -8.77
CA GLU A 348 11.70 29.52 -7.34
C GLU A 348 10.86 30.64 -6.72
N ASP A 349 10.71 31.76 -7.42
CA ASP A 349 10.00 32.97 -6.93
C ASP A 349 8.53 32.67 -6.65
N GLU A 350 7.84 31.98 -7.56
CA GLU A 350 6.42 31.59 -7.38
C GLU A 350 6.25 30.60 -6.24
N CYS A 351 7.17 29.64 -6.10
CA CYS A 351 7.18 28.71 -4.97
C CYS A 351 7.34 29.45 -3.63
N VAL A 352 8.26 30.42 -3.54
CA VAL A 352 8.48 31.25 -2.33
C VAL A 352 7.23 32.07 -2.01
N LYS A 353 6.62 32.73 -3.00
CA LYS A 353 5.36 33.47 -2.82
C LYS A 353 4.25 32.59 -2.26
N MET A 354 4.04 31.40 -2.85
CA MET A 354 3.05 30.44 -2.41
C MET A 354 3.27 29.99 -0.95
N LEU A 355 4.53 29.67 -0.57
CA LEU A 355 4.87 29.26 0.79
C LEU A 355 4.64 30.39 1.82
N ASN A 356 4.86 31.64 1.42
CA ASN A 356 4.62 32.82 2.25
C ASN A 356 3.16 33.32 2.24
N GLY A 357 2.28 32.68 1.46
CA GLY A 357 0.88 33.11 1.31
C GLY A 357 0.73 34.46 0.58
N GLN A 358 1.68 34.80 -0.27
CA GLN A 358 1.64 35.98 -1.15
C GLN A 358 0.89 35.61 -2.45
N PRO A 359 0.36 36.60 -3.18
CA PRO A 359 -0.19 36.37 -4.51
C PRO A 359 0.83 35.68 -5.42
N ASN A 360 0.43 34.61 -6.05
CA ASN A 360 1.26 33.74 -6.90
C ASN A 360 0.45 33.19 -8.06
N ASP A 361 1.14 32.67 -9.08
CA ASP A 361 0.54 32.09 -10.29
C ASP A 361 0.57 30.57 -10.31
N VAL A 362 0.71 29.92 -9.14
CA VAL A 362 0.73 28.45 -9.04
C VAL A 362 -0.66 27.89 -9.26
N VAL A 363 -0.79 27.06 -10.31
CA VAL A 363 -2.02 26.38 -10.68
C VAL A 363 -1.72 24.89 -10.86
N ILE A 364 -2.52 24.02 -10.26
CA ILE A 364 -2.36 22.57 -10.34
C ILE A 364 -3.66 21.88 -10.77
N ASP A 365 -3.51 20.76 -11.45
CA ASP A 365 -4.58 19.76 -11.56
C ASP A 365 -4.48 18.88 -10.31
N VAL A 366 -5.60 18.57 -9.67
CA VAL A 366 -5.59 17.82 -8.42
C VAL A 366 -6.60 16.67 -8.47
N ALA A 367 -6.14 15.46 -8.09
CA ALA A 367 -6.99 14.33 -7.78
C ALA A 367 -7.04 14.17 -6.25
N TYR A 368 -8.26 14.00 -5.69
CA TYR A 368 -8.46 14.12 -4.26
C TYR A 368 -9.60 13.25 -3.72
N TYR A 369 -9.52 12.96 -2.43
CA TYR A 369 -10.61 12.41 -1.64
C TYR A 369 -11.11 13.48 -0.66
N PRO A 370 -12.42 13.78 -0.62
CA PRO A 370 -12.98 14.61 0.45
C PRO A 370 -12.92 13.82 1.77
N THR A 371 -12.53 14.50 2.84
CA THR A 371 -12.44 13.94 4.18
C THR A 371 -12.95 14.95 5.20
N ILE A 372 -13.39 14.45 6.34
CA ILE A 372 -13.79 15.30 7.47
C ILE A 372 -12.64 15.28 8.48
N ASN A 373 -12.07 16.45 8.69
CA ASN A 373 -11.10 16.65 9.76
C ASN A 373 -11.84 17.06 11.03
N GLU A 374 -11.65 16.33 12.12
CA GLU A 374 -12.18 16.65 13.43
C GLU A 374 -11.04 17.02 14.38
N TYR A 375 -11.04 18.25 14.83
CA TYR A 375 -10.04 18.77 15.74
C TYR A 375 -10.70 19.62 16.85
N MET A 376 -10.45 19.27 18.10
CA MET A 376 -11.05 19.94 19.28
C MET A 376 -12.59 20.10 19.18
N GLY A 377 -13.27 19.05 18.69
CA GLY A 377 -14.72 19.04 18.53
C GLY A 377 -15.25 19.88 17.35
N ARG A 378 -14.37 20.47 16.55
CA ARG A 378 -14.75 21.18 15.31
C ARG A 378 -14.53 20.28 14.11
N ARG A 379 -15.59 20.12 13.33
CA ARG A 379 -15.57 19.39 12.06
C ARG A 379 -15.35 20.35 10.90
N SER A 380 -14.41 20.04 10.04
CA SER A 380 -14.12 20.82 8.84
C SER A 380 -13.86 19.92 7.64
N LEU A 381 -14.27 20.37 6.46
CA LEU A 381 -13.99 19.70 5.21
C LEU A 381 -12.51 19.88 4.87
N GLN A 382 -11.87 18.80 4.44
CA GLN A 382 -10.48 18.77 4.02
C GLN A 382 -10.34 17.81 2.83
N MET A 383 -9.52 18.16 1.87
CA MET A 383 -9.18 17.28 0.75
C MET A 383 -7.89 16.52 1.05
N LYS A 384 -7.90 15.21 0.96
CA LYS A 384 -6.68 14.42 0.92
C LYS A 384 -6.26 14.30 -0.54
N MET A 385 -5.11 14.86 -0.88
CA MET A 385 -4.58 14.73 -2.24
C MET A 385 -4.10 13.31 -2.48
N GLU A 386 -4.39 12.78 -3.65
CA GLU A 386 -3.90 11.48 -4.13
C GLU A 386 -2.85 11.67 -5.21
N ALA A 387 -3.05 12.66 -6.07
CA ALA A 387 -2.09 13.05 -7.10
C ALA A 387 -2.32 14.50 -7.52
N TYR A 388 -1.31 15.08 -8.14
CA TYR A 388 -1.38 16.41 -8.74
C TYR A 388 -0.46 16.49 -9.94
N ASN A 389 -0.76 17.43 -10.82
CA ASN A 389 0.09 17.75 -11.98
C ASN A 389 0.13 19.28 -12.17
N LYS A 390 1.01 19.75 -13.07
CA LYS A 390 0.99 21.14 -13.48
C LYS A 390 -0.36 21.44 -14.14
N GLY A 391 -1.08 22.42 -13.63
CA GLY A 391 -2.30 22.94 -14.26
C GLY A 391 -1.98 23.71 -15.54
N ILE A 392 -2.85 23.55 -16.52
CA ILE A 392 -2.74 24.23 -17.81
C ILE A 392 -3.64 25.47 -17.83
#